data_8d9178d598cc55325554adac00b632f1
#
_entry.id   8d9178d598cc55325554adac00b632f1
#
_cell.length_a   1.000
_cell.length_b   1.000
_cell.length_c   1.000
_cell.angle_alpha   90.00
_cell.angle_beta   90.00
_cell.angle_gamma   90.00
#
_symmetry.space_group_name_H-M   'P 1'
#
loop_
_entity.id
_entity.type
_entity.pdbx_description
1 polymer ?
#
loop_
_entity_poly.entity_id
_entity_poly.type
_entity_poly.pdbx_seq_one_letter_code
_entity_poly.pdbx_strand_id
1 'polypeptide(L)'
;MNGYDLDDTLAKVEFSQASVRGLATVYSQAKVLYRPEGRFVVITARTHSTSALKTATLNWLQDNYKNFVTIRYVPSGSEAAVGKAKAAIINAMRLDSYTDNNRDVLKAIGEYTDVPLYLLSGGHKTRIS
;
A
#
# COMPACT_ATOMS: atom_id res chain seq x y z
N MET A 1 -11.31 -9.82 -4.50
CA MET A 1 -10.92 -8.70 -3.62
C MET A 1 -9.71 -8.01 -4.23
N ASN A 2 -9.66 -6.70 -4.14
CA ASN A 2 -8.59 -5.90 -4.74
C ASN A 2 -7.49 -5.59 -3.73
N GLY A 3 -6.27 -5.38 -4.21
CA GLY A 3 -5.13 -4.98 -3.41
C GLY A 3 -4.72 -3.54 -3.69
N TYR A 4 -4.17 -2.87 -2.68
CA TYR A 4 -3.71 -1.48 -2.76
C TYR A 4 -2.39 -1.30 -2.02
N ASP A 5 -1.51 -0.49 -2.60
CA ASP A 5 -0.39 0.07 -1.88
C ASP A 5 -0.88 1.07 -0.82
N LEU A 6 -0.03 1.41 0.14
CA LEU A 6 -0.41 2.30 1.24
C LEU A 6 0.08 3.72 1.04
N ASP A 7 1.40 3.94 1.16
CA ASP A 7 1.96 5.28 1.12
C ASP A 7 1.85 5.91 -0.27
N ASP A 8 1.33 7.13 -0.32
CA ASP A 8 1.06 7.90 -1.53
C ASP A 8 0.01 7.26 -2.46
N THR A 9 -0.65 6.20 -2.03
CA THR A 9 -1.81 5.59 -2.68
C THR A 9 -3.07 5.78 -1.83
N LEU A 10 -3.11 5.22 -0.64
CA LEU A 10 -4.21 5.39 0.31
C LEU A 10 -3.94 6.47 1.34
N ALA A 11 -2.68 6.64 1.74
CA ALA A 11 -2.27 7.47 2.86
C ALA A 11 -1.20 8.48 2.45
N LYS A 12 -1.37 9.73 2.85
CA LYS A 12 -0.33 10.76 2.75
C LYS A 12 0.26 10.99 4.13
N VAL A 13 1.52 10.57 4.31
CA VAL A 13 2.28 10.72 5.54
C VAL A 13 3.23 11.90 5.43
N GLU A 14 3.26 12.75 6.47
CA GLU A 14 4.21 13.86 6.57
C GLU A 14 5.56 13.33 7.10
N PHE A 15 6.29 12.60 6.27
CA PHE A 15 7.58 12.00 6.64
C PHE A 15 8.61 13.03 7.09
N SER A 16 8.55 14.26 6.58
CA SER A 16 9.43 15.35 7.00
C SER A 16 9.30 15.70 8.49
N GLN A 17 8.18 15.34 9.13
CA GLN A 17 7.93 15.58 10.54
C GLN A 17 8.31 14.40 11.44
N ALA A 18 8.77 13.29 10.87
CA ALA A 18 9.06 12.08 11.65
C ALA A 18 10.18 12.28 12.68
N SER A 19 11.18 13.08 12.37
CA SER A 19 12.28 13.38 13.30
C SER A 19 11.85 14.20 14.51
N VAL A 20 10.78 14.98 14.38
CA VAL A 20 10.24 15.84 15.45
C VAL A 20 9.15 15.13 16.25
N ARG A 21 8.21 14.49 15.54
CA ARG A 21 6.99 13.90 16.15
C ARG A 21 7.11 12.40 16.40
N GLY A 22 8.08 11.73 15.77
CA GLY A 22 8.19 10.28 15.76
C GLY A 22 7.40 9.65 14.62
N LEU A 23 7.90 8.52 14.12
CA LEU A 23 7.32 7.86 12.93
C LEU A 23 5.92 7.31 13.21
N ALA A 24 5.70 6.70 14.39
CA ALA A 24 4.37 6.19 14.75
C ALA A 24 3.32 7.30 14.77
N THR A 25 3.69 8.49 15.27
CA THR A 25 2.79 9.65 15.32
C THR A 25 2.42 10.12 13.92
N VAL A 26 3.40 10.29 13.01
CA VAL A 26 3.09 10.74 11.64
C VAL A 26 2.29 9.69 10.88
N TYR A 27 2.46 8.40 11.16
CA TYR A 27 1.60 7.36 10.58
C TYR A 27 0.15 7.54 11.03
N SER A 28 -0.07 7.77 12.32
CA SER A 28 -1.43 7.96 12.86
C SER A 28 -2.10 9.26 12.40
N GLN A 29 -1.31 10.23 11.94
CA GLN A 29 -1.79 11.52 11.46
C GLN A 29 -1.90 11.61 9.93
N ALA A 30 -1.74 10.51 9.22
CA ALA A 30 -1.81 10.48 7.76
C ALA A 30 -3.17 10.95 7.24
N LYS A 31 -3.15 11.54 6.03
CA LYS A 31 -4.37 11.96 5.33
C LYS A 31 -4.82 10.87 4.38
N VAL A 32 -6.13 10.70 4.26
CA VAL A 32 -6.74 9.78 3.28
C VAL A 32 -6.60 10.39 1.88
N LEU A 33 -6.02 9.62 0.95
CA LEU A 33 -5.87 10.03 -0.45
C LEU A 33 -6.92 9.41 -1.36
N TYR A 34 -7.31 8.18 -1.09
CA TYR A 34 -8.22 7.43 -1.96
C TYR A 34 -9.05 6.46 -1.12
N ARG A 35 -10.31 6.27 -1.51
CA ARG A 35 -11.22 5.33 -0.85
C ARG A 35 -11.61 4.21 -1.81
N PRO A 36 -11.05 3.00 -1.65
CA PRO A 36 -11.45 1.86 -2.47
C PRO A 36 -12.92 1.53 -2.35
N GLU A 37 -13.53 1.11 -3.44
CA GLU A 37 -14.85 0.48 -3.44
C GLU A 37 -14.70 -1.00 -3.11
N GLY A 38 -15.59 -1.52 -2.29
CA GLY A 38 -15.57 -2.92 -1.89
C GLY A 38 -14.44 -3.27 -0.91
N ARG A 39 -14.38 -4.53 -0.54
CA ARG A 39 -13.36 -5.05 0.39
C ARG A 39 -11.99 -5.05 -0.28
N PHE A 40 -10.97 -4.69 0.48
CA PHE A 40 -9.61 -4.60 -0.05
C PHE A 40 -8.56 -5.00 0.97
N VAL A 41 -7.39 -5.38 0.46
CA VAL A 41 -6.20 -5.64 1.26
C VAL A 41 -5.11 -4.63 0.92
N VAL A 42 -4.24 -4.39 1.88
CA VAL A 42 -3.09 -3.49 1.71
C VAL A 42 -1.82 -4.33 1.63
N ILE A 43 -0.95 -4.01 0.66
CA ILE A 43 0.38 -4.60 0.55
C ILE A 43 1.38 -3.46 0.50
N THR A 44 2.25 -3.37 1.50
CA THR A 44 3.12 -2.21 1.67
C THR A 44 4.56 -2.60 2.01
N ALA A 45 5.50 -1.77 1.53
CA ALA A 45 6.91 -1.83 1.94
C ALA A 45 7.21 -0.84 3.08
N ARG A 46 6.17 -0.33 3.76
CA ARG A 46 6.31 0.62 4.87
C ARG A 46 7.15 0.02 6.00
N THR A 47 7.95 0.85 6.65
CA THR A 47 8.70 0.48 7.86
C THR A 47 7.75 0.02 8.97
N HIS A 48 8.02 -1.16 9.51
CA HIS A 48 7.17 -1.83 10.50
C HIS A 48 8.02 -2.56 11.55
N SER A 49 9.24 -2.08 11.81
CA SER A 49 10.23 -2.75 12.66
C SER A 49 9.84 -2.85 14.14
N THR A 50 8.86 -2.08 14.59
CA THR A 50 8.37 -2.11 15.97
C THR A 50 6.88 -2.37 16.02
N SER A 51 6.41 -2.88 17.17
CA SER A 51 4.98 -3.07 17.39
C SER A 51 4.21 -1.74 17.40
N ALA A 52 4.85 -0.66 17.84
CA ALA A 52 4.24 0.67 17.81
C ALA A 52 3.95 1.13 16.36
N LEU A 53 4.87 0.89 15.43
CA LEU A 53 4.67 1.23 14.02
C LEU A 53 3.57 0.40 13.36
N LYS A 54 3.54 -0.90 13.64
CA LYS A 54 2.47 -1.78 13.15
C LYS A 54 1.12 -1.38 13.70
N THR A 55 1.04 -1.07 14.99
CA THR A 55 -0.20 -0.65 15.65
C THR A 55 -0.71 0.67 15.07
N ALA A 56 0.17 1.66 14.89
CA ALA A 56 -0.22 2.94 14.31
C ALA A 56 -0.78 2.77 12.89
N THR A 57 -0.14 1.93 12.08
CA THR A 57 -0.58 1.64 10.72
C THR A 57 -1.96 0.94 10.71
N LEU A 58 -2.12 -0.10 11.52
CA LEU A 58 -3.36 -0.87 11.58
C LEU A 58 -4.52 0.00 12.08
N ASN A 59 -4.31 0.75 13.15
CA ASN A 59 -5.34 1.63 13.71
C ASN A 59 -5.77 2.68 12.69
N TRP A 60 -4.83 3.28 11.97
CA TRP A 60 -5.16 4.26 10.95
C TRP A 60 -6.04 3.66 9.85
N LEU A 61 -5.71 2.46 9.39
CA LEU A 61 -6.51 1.77 8.37
C LEU A 61 -7.90 1.43 8.88
N GLN A 62 -8.01 0.88 10.08
CA GLN A 62 -9.30 0.53 10.68
C GLN A 62 -10.17 1.75 10.97
N ASP A 63 -9.57 2.86 11.40
CA ASP A 63 -10.30 4.09 11.72
C ASP A 63 -10.83 4.80 10.48
N ASN A 64 -10.14 4.66 9.34
CA ASN A 64 -10.48 5.39 8.12
C ASN A 64 -11.23 4.58 7.07
N TYR A 65 -11.20 3.25 7.14
CA TYR A 65 -11.80 2.37 6.13
C TYR A 65 -12.60 1.24 6.75
N LYS A 66 -13.91 1.23 6.52
CA LYS A 66 -14.79 0.14 6.99
C LYS A 66 -14.60 -1.15 6.21
N ASN A 67 -14.13 -1.04 4.98
CA ASN A 67 -13.98 -2.16 4.04
C ASN A 67 -12.55 -2.71 3.97
N PHE A 68 -11.65 -2.25 4.81
CA PHE A 68 -10.29 -2.78 4.96
C PHE A 68 -10.33 -4.17 5.59
N VAL A 69 -9.62 -5.13 4.98
CA VAL A 69 -9.62 -6.52 5.45
C VAL A 69 -8.35 -6.86 6.19
N THR A 70 -7.19 -6.69 5.55
CA THR A 70 -5.90 -7.04 6.14
C THR A 70 -4.75 -6.32 5.46
N ILE A 71 -3.59 -6.33 6.13
CA ILE A 71 -2.36 -5.76 5.61
C ILE A 71 -1.28 -6.84 5.53
N ARG A 72 -0.48 -6.77 4.48
CA ARG A 72 0.72 -7.58 4.29
C ARG A 72 1.91 -6.66 4.09
N TYR A 73 3.03 -6.99 4.72
CA TYR A 73 4.26 -6.24 4.61
C TYR A 73 5.25 -6.97 3.71
N VAL A 74 5.93 -6.20 2.86
CA VAL A 74 7.08 -6.70 2.09
C VAL A 74 8.33 -5.93 2.52
N PRO A 75 9.52 -6.54 2.40
CA PRO A 75 10.75 -5.81 2.71
C PRO A 75 10.93 -4.60 1.81
N SER A 76 11.43 -3.49 2.36
CA SER A 76 11.86 -2.36 1.55
C SER A 76 13.10 -2.74 0.74
N GLY A 77 13.30 -2.10 -0.40
CA GLY A 77 14.42 -2.39 -1.28
C GLY A 77 14.24 -1.73 -2.63
N SER A 78 14.90 -2.28 -3.65
CA SER A 78 14.73 -1.81 -5.02
C SER A 78 13.28 -1.99 -5.48
N GLU A 79 12.87 -1.19 -6.46
CA GLU A 79 11.54 -1.31 -7.05
C GLU A 79 11.29 -2.69 -7.65
N ALA A 80 12.34 -3.29 -8.24
CA ALA A 80 12.27 -4.65 -8.76
C ALA A 80 12.02 -5.68 -7.66
N ALA A 81 12.72 -5.58 -6.53
CA ALA A 81 12.56 -6.51 -5.39
C ALA A 81 11.20 -6.33 -4.71
N VAL A 82 10.77 -5.08 -4.50
CA VAL A 82 9.45 -4.77 -3.92
C VAL A 82 8.35 -5.29 -4.83
N GLY A 83 8.46 -5.07 -6.14
CA GLY A 83 7.47 -5.54 -7.11
C GLY A 83 7.34 -7.05 -7.13
N LYS A 84 8.46 -7.77 -7.11
CA LYS A 84 8.47 -9.24 -7.07
C LYS A 84 7.81 -9.76 -5.79
N ALA A 85 8.14 -9.17 -4.63
CA ALA A 85 7.56 -9.57 -3.35
C ALA A 85 6.06 -9.29 -3.29
N LYS A 86 5.61 -8.13 -3.78
CA LYS A 86 4.19 -7.80 -3.86
C LYS A 86 3.44 -8.76 -4.79
N ALA A 87 4.01 -9.09 -5.94
CA ALA A 87 3.40 -10.03 -6.88
C ALA A 87 3.17 -11.41 -6.26
N ALA A 88 4.12 -11.89 -5.45
CA ALA A 88 3.97 -13.15 -4.75
C ALA A 88 2.74 -13.17 -3.82
N ILE A 89 2.51 -12.06 -3.10
CA ILE A 89 1.35 -11.92 -2.23
C ILE A 89 0.05 -11.81 -3.05
N ILE A 90 0.06 -11.02 -4.12
CA ILE A 90 -1.08 -10.86 -5.03
C ILE A 90 -1.53 -12.24 -5.55
N ASN A 91 -0.58 -13.05 -5.99
CA ASN A 91 -0.87 -14.39 -6.51
C ASN A 91 -1.33 -15.35 -5.39
N ALA A 92 -0.66 -15.34 -4.23
CA ALA A 92 -1.02 -16.22 -3.11
C ALA A 92 -2.43 -15.92 -2.58
N MET A 93 -2.81 -14.65 -2.52
CA MET A 93 -4.13 -14.21 -2.08
C MET A 93 -5.18 -14.24 -3.18
N ARG A 94 -4.80 -14.51 -4.42
CA ARG A 94 -5.68 -14.52 -5.59
C ARG A 94 -6.48 -13.22 -5.72
N LEU A 95 -5.78 -12.11 -5.64
CA LEU A 95 -6.42 -10.79 -5.76
C LEU A 95 -6.89 -10.55 -7.19
N ASP A 96 -7.98 -9.82 -7.33
CA ASP A 96 -8.59 -9.50 -8.63
C ASP A 96 -7.88 -8.36 -9.36
N SER A 97 -7.21 -7.50 -8.61
CA SER A 97 -6.44 -6.37 -9.14
C SER A 97 -5.47 -5.84 -8.09
N TYR A 98 -4.55 -5.01 -8.53
CA TYR A 98 -3.67 -4.28 -7.61
C TYR A 98 -3.46 -2.85 -8.09
N THR A 99 -3.46 -1.90 -7.16
CA THR A 99 -3.30 -0.47 -7.41
C THR A 99 -2.13 0.09 -6.61
N ASP A 100 -1.28 0.86 -7.28
CA ASP A 100 -0.09 1.49 -6.69
C ASP A 100 0.10 2.87 -7.31
N ASN A 101 0.82 3.75 -6.63
CA ASN A 101 1.18 5.06 -7.16
C ASN A 101 2.53 5.04 -7.90
N ASN A 102 3.27 3.97 -7.80
CA ASN A 102 4.61 3.84 -8.39
C ASN A 102 4.56 2.97 -9.64
N ARG A 103 4.76 3.61 -10.80
CA ARG A 103 4.73 2.95 -12.11
C ARG A 103 5.80 1.86 -12.24
N ASP A 104 6.99 2.09 -11.69
CA ASP A 104 8.12 1.15 -11.82
C ASP A 104 7.89 -0.10 -10.96
N VAL A 105 7.29 0.04 -9.78
CA VAL A 105 6.85 -1.10 -8.97
C VAL A 105 5.77 -1.90 -9.69
N LEU A 106 4.78 -1.23 -10.27
CA LEU A 106 3.73 -1.89 -11.05
C LEU A 106 4.29 -2.65 -12.24
N LYS A 107 5.26 -2.07 -12.93
CA LYS A 107 5.94 -2.72 -14.06
C LYS A 107 6.66 -4.00 -13.60
N ALA A 108 7.33 -3.94 -12.46
CA ALA A 108 7.98 -5.12 -11.87
C ALA A 108 6.96 -6.19 -11.45
N ILE A 109 5.83 -5.79 -10.86
CA ILE A 109 4.74 -6.69 -10.50
C ILE A 109 4.21 -7.41 -11.74
N GLY A 110 4.06 -6.70 -12.86
CA GLY A 110 3.53 -7.25 -14.11
C GLY A 110 4.39 -8.35 -14.72
N GLU A 111 5.65 -8.49 -14.32
CA GLU A 111 6.51 -9.58 -14.75
C GLU A 111 6.15 -10.92 -14.08
N TYR A 112 5.39 -10.90 -12.98
CA TYR A 112 5.13 -12.07 -12.16
C TYR A 112 3.64 -12.37 -11.96
N THR A 113 2.74 -11.55 -12.47
CA THR A 113 1.29 -11.75 -12.35
C THR A 113 0.54 -11.24 -13.57
N ASP A 114 -0.62 -11.84 -13.83
CA ASP A 114 -1.51 -11.46 -14.93
C ASP A 114 -2.71 -10.63 -14.44
N VAL A 115 -2.81 -10.32 -13.17
CA VAL A 115 -3.94 -9.54 -12.66
C VAL A 115 -3.92 -8.12 -13.22
N PRO A 116 -5.09 -7.48 -13.41
CA PRO A 116 -5.13 -6.07 -13.80
C PRO A 116 -4.37 -5.18 -12.82
N LEU A 117 -3.51 -4.32 -13.34
CA LEU A 117 -2.71 -3.38 -12.55
C LEU A 117 -3.13 -1.95 -12.87
N TYR A 118 -3.29 -1.16 -11.82
CA TYR A 118 -3.74 0.23 -11.93
C TYR A 118 -2.73 1.18 -11.31
N LEU A 119 -2.48 2.28 -11.99
CA LEU A 119 -1.71 3.41 -11.47
C LEU A 119 -2.68 4.42 -10.87
N LEU A 120 -2.45 4.81 -9.62
CA LEU A 120 -3.18 5.91 -9.00
C LEU A 120 -2.30 7.15 -9.02
N SER A 121 -2.79 8.20 -9.68
CA SER A 121 -2.09 9.48 -9.80
C SER A 121 -3.09 10.61 -9.72
N GLY A 122 -2.89 11.55 -8.79
CA GLY A 122 -3.78 12.70 -8.62
C GLY A 122 -5.23 12.32 -8.37
N GLY A 123 -5.49 11.22 -7.68
CA GLY A 123 -6.83 10.71 -7.40
C GLY A 123 -7.47 9.93 -8.55
N HIS A 124 -6.76 9.76 -9.68
CA HIS A 124 -7.24 9.02 -10.85
C HIS A 124 -6.59 7.66 -10.95
N LYS A 125 -7.42 6.63 -11.07
CA LYS A 125 -7.01 5.23 -11.18
C LYS A 125 -7.07 4.83 -12.65
N THR A 126 -5.91 4.52 -13.24
CA THR A 126 -5.76 4.19 -14.66
C THR A 126 -5.19 2.79 -14.80
N ARG A 127 -5.85 1.94 -15.58
CA ARG A 127 -5.32 0.60 -15.87
C ARG A 127 -4.09 0.69 -16.77
N ILE A 128 -3.01 -0.01 -16.41
CA ILE A 128 -1.75 -0.01 -17.18
C ILE A 128 -1.32 -1.40 -17.63
N SER A 129 -2.07 -2.43 -17.29
CA SER A 129 -1.78 -3.79 -17.77
C SER A 129 -3.03 -4.64 -17.92
#